data_3732deb3a0ac372403d4c62670abf638
#
_entry.id   3732deb3a0ac372403d4c62670abf638
#
_cell.length_a   1.000
_cell.length_b   1.000
_cell.length_c   1.000
_cell.angle_alpha   90.00
_cell.angle_beta   90.00
_cell.angle_gamma   90.00
#
_symmetry.space_group_name_H-M   'P 1'
#
loop_
_entity.id
_entity.type
_entity.pdbx_description
1 polymer ?
#
loop_
_entity_poly.entity_id
_entity_poly.type
_entity_poly.pdbx_seq_one_letter_code
_entity_poly.pdbx_strand_id
1 'polypeptide(L)'
;MFGASVSSLLVEVPGDGNSTQGSMPSHSHYKGDANFRRGYTWWILNEAKKRNPIISLDATAWSAPAWVKHFWSQEMADYYASWLTGLREIHGLELDALGCHNEKGYSYDFAKTLRRTLNERGFKDIKLHGFDNWGESKMDFLNDMREDTELRDALYAVSAHTFSEIPLTAEQRAIAEAMGKPIWNSEDHIYKKGFDCLISIVKAFNENYIVSGATKIINWYDIAGVYPLEPYSCDPAMLVAHEPWSGNYEVREAIWGYAHYGQFTNIGWRYINDGCMILDHGGSIVTLRNPETGDYSIIAETKGATKSQTVDIVVGKGLNLDKLCVWYSDAKHQFIRVKDIIPHDGKFKISLKPNTVYSVSTTTGQQKGSYSDIPESKPFPMPYEECFDYYNDPSQWGYLPHYTADLIGCFEIVDRPDHSGRCVRQTVGEHTLSWAPEWHHYTIIGDSAWTDYEISADVYLNPQDQAAVMGRLCDVGSGYGVWAKGYYLKLDDQGMCSLVITRGKLDQKELIGDAEQQALILARQDSEIGGEYTLAQSKVEGIAPLQWHNLKLRFDGDTITGFVDGVKTVSVTDSKYNKGMAGLMGTVDDKHVSTPYFDNLKISPIGRTCPNDTRLPRNIQPLYYHTADK
;
A
#
# COMPACT_ATOMS: atom_id res chain seq x y z
N MET A 1 15.68 7.94 -13.59
CA MET A 1 16.20 8.14 -12.22
C MET A 1 16.29 9.60 -11.77
N PHE A 2 15.67 10.51 -12.47
CA PHE A 2 15.78 11.93 -12.15
C PHE A 2 14.52 12.48 -11.45
N GLY A 3 13.96 11.67 -10.58
CA GLY A 3 12.86 11.99 -9.68
C GLY A 3 13.33 11.95 -8.22
N ALA A 4 12.58 11.29 -7.37
CA ALA A 4 12.84 11.17 -5.94
C ALA A 4 14.19 10.54 -5.59
N SER A 5 14.63 9.56 -6.36
CA SER A 5 15.86 8.77 -6.09
C SER A 5 15.89 8.17 -4.67
N VAL A 6 14.75 7.69 -4.20
CA VAL A 6 14.66 7.07 -2.87
C VAL A 6 15.67 5.93 -2.73
N SER A 7 16.25 5.82 -1.56
CA SER A 7 17.30 4.83 -1.27
C SER A 7 16.76 3.56 -0.56
N SER A 8 15.50 3.55 -0.14
CA SER A 8 14.85 2.41 0.49
C SER A 8 13.42 2.28 0.01
N LEU A 9 12.93 1.05 -0.10
CA LEU A 9 11.56 0.69 -0.40
C LEU A 9 11.11 -0.36 0.59
N LEU A 10 9.97 -0.12 1.26
CA LEU A 10 9.29 -1.10 2.10
C LEU A 10 8.04 -1.59 1.38
N VAL A 11 7.83 -2.90 1.37
CA VAL A 11 6.65 -3.56 0.81
C VAL A 11 5.97 -4.44 1.85
N GLU A 12 4.70 -4.74 1.62
CA GLU A 12 4.01 -5.77 2.40
C GLU A 12 4.50 -7.17 2.03
N VAL A 13 4.69 -8.04 3.03
CA VAL A 13 4.65 -9.49 2.85
C VAL A 13 3.19 -9.89 2.79
N PRO A 14 2.64 -10.24 1.61
CA PRO A 14 1.20 -10.45 1.43
C PRO A 14 0.65 -11.56 2.31
N GLY A 15 -0.55 -11.41 2.83
CA GLY A 15 -1.15 -12.36 3.78
C GLY A 15 -2.63 -12.68 3.54
N ASP A 16 -3.17 -12.45 2.34
CA ASP A 16 -4.57 -12.74 1.95
C ASP A 16 -5.65 -11.88 2.64
N GLY A 17 -5.31 -11.25 3.74
CA GLY A 17 -6.24 -10.45 4.54
C GLY A 17 -6.21 -8.98 4.17
N ASN A 18 -7.25 -8.25 4.63
CA ASN A 18 -7.29 -6.80 4.49
C ASN A 18 -6.15 -6.15 5.30
N SER A 19 -5.22 -5.52 4.61
CA SER A 19 -4.06 -4.90 5.23
C SER A 19 -4.22 -3.40 5.48
N THR A 20 -4.92 -2.67 4.62
CA THR A 20 -5.24 -1.24 4.79
C THR A 20 -6.17 -0.77 3.67
N GLN A 21 -5.78 -0.97 2.43
CA GLN A 21 -6.44 -0.48 1.21
C GLN A 21 -6.64 -1.62 0.23
N GLY A 22 -6.94 -2.78 0.73
CA GLY A 22 -7.16 -3.98 -0.03
C GLY A 22 -6.36 -5.16 0.49
N SER A 23 -6.48 -6.26 -0.21
CA SER A 23 -5.79 -7.51 0.06
C SER A 23 -4.74 -7.79 -1.01
N MET A 24 -3.67 -8.44 -0.60
CA MET A 24 -2.66 -8.97 -1.52
C MET A 24 -2.57 -10.48 -1.38
N PRO A 25 -2.57 -11.23 -2.50
CA PRO A 25 -2.54 -12.68 -2.46
C PRO A 25 -1.22 -13.19 -1.88
N SER A 26 -1.35 -14.04 -0.88
CA SER A 26 -0.25 -14.78 -0.27
C SER A 26 0.38 -15.76 -1.25
N HIS A 27 1.68 -15.99 -1.13
CA HIS A 27 2.34 -17.09 -1.82
C HIS A 27 1.88 -18.48 -1.31
N SER A 28 1.09 -18.51 -0.22
CA SER A 28 0.68 -19.75 0.45
C SER A 28 -0.70 -19.56 1.11
N HIS A 29 -1.78 -19.72 0.35
CA HIS A 29 -3.15 -19.60 0.86
C HIS A 29 -3.48 -20.63 1.94
N TYR A 30 -2.90 -21.82 1.84
CA TYR A 30 -3.04 -22.91 2.81
C TYR A 30 -1.68 -23.57 3.07
N LYS A 31 -1.57 -24.27 4.17
CA LYS A 31 -0.32 -24.93 4.57
C LYS A 31 0.14 -25.95 3.51
N GLY A 32 1.33 -25.73 2.96
CA GLY A 32 1.90 -26.55 1.91
C GLY A 32 1.66 -26.06 0.48
N ASP A 33 0.83 -25.03 0.30
CA ASP A 33 0.78 -24.26 -0.94
C ASP A 33 2.04 -23.38 -1.04
N ALA A 34 2.69 -23.35 -2.19
CA ALA A 34 3.87 -22.54 -2.41
C ALA A 34 3.90 -22.04 -3.85
N ASN A 35 3.33 -20.88 -4.07
CA ASN A 35 3.29 -20.23 -5.38
C ASN A 35 3.92 -18.84 -5.32
N PHE A 36 5.20 -18.75 -5.62
CA PHE A 36 5.99 -17.52 -5.58
C PHE A 36 5.80 -16.62 -6.81
N ARG A 37 4.70 -16.75 -7.52
CA ARG A 37 4.31 -15.89 -8.65
C ARG A 37 2.97 -15.21 -8.45
N ARG A 38 2.33 -15.38 -7.29
CA ARG A 38 1.10 -14.68 -6.95
C ARG A 38 1.34 -13.22 -6.63
N GLY A 39 0.41 -12.38 -7.08
CA GLY A 39 0.44 -10.94 -6.81
C GLY A 39 1.52 -10.20 -7.58
N TYR A 40 1.73 -8.96 -7.23
CA TYR A 40 2.64 -8.04 -7.93
C TYR A 40 3.81 -7.53 -7.06
N THR A 41 3.89 -7.92 -5.79
CA THR A 41 4.95 -7.46 -4.86
C THR A 41 6.34 -7.82 -5.37
N TRP A 42 6.52 -9.04 -5.87
CA TRP A 42 7.77 -9.49 -6.50
C TRP A 42 8.19 -8.61 -7.67
N TRP A 43 7.23 -8.23 -8.51
CA TRP A 43 7.45 -7.35 -9.65
C TRP A 43 7.89 -5.96 -9.21
N ILE A 44 7.25 -5.37 -8.19
CA ILE A 44 7.64 -4.06 -7.64
C ILE A 44 9.09 -4.07 -7.18
N LEU A 45 9.49 -5.09 -6.42
CA LEU A 45 10.86 -5.24 -5.92
C LEU A 45 11.87 -5.37 -7.06
N ASN A 46 11.56 -6.17 -8.08
CA ASN A 46 12.38 -6.33 -9.27
C ASN A 46 12.54 -5.00 -10.04
N GLU A 47 11.44 -4.31 -10.27
CA GLU A 47 11.46 -3.04 -11.02
C GLU A 47 12.20 -1.93 -10.25
N ALA A 48 12.11 -1.92 -8.92
CA ALA A 48 12.89 -1.03 -8.08
C ALA A 48 14.40 -1.30 -8.21
N LYS A 49 14.83 -2.55 -8.09
CA LYS A 49 16.26 -2.94 -8.24
C LYS A 49 16.79 -2.69 -9.65
N LYS A 50 16.01 -2.93 -10.70
CA LYS A 50 16.41 -2.61 -12.09
C LYS A 50 16.70 -1.13 -12.28
N ARG A 51 15.89 -0.26 -11.67
CA ARG A 51 16.03 1.20 -11.80
C ARG A 51 17.06 1.79 -10.87
N ASN A 52 17.17 1.24 -9.68
CA ASN A 52 18.15 1.64 -8.67
C ASN A 52 18.79 0.39 -8.04
N PRO A 53 19.90 -0.13 -8.60
CA PRO A 53 20.54 -1.36 -8.10
C PRO A 53 20.98 -1.30 -6.63
N ILE A 54 21.20 -0.10 -6.09
CA ILE A 54 21.66 0.10 -4.71
C ILE A 54 20.49 0.34 -3.72
N ILE A 55 19.24 0.35 -4.18
CA ILE A 55 18.09 0.55 -3.29
C ILE A 55 18.03 -0.56 -2.24
N SER A 56 17.82 -0.18 -0.98
CA SER A 56 17.56 -1.13 0.10
C SER A 56 16.12 -1.62 0.03
N LEU A 57 15.93 -2.92 0.07
CA LEU A 57 14.61 -3.55 0.09
C LEU A 57 14.25 -3.94 1.52
N ASP A 58 13.06 -3.55 1.94
CA ASP A 58 12.49 -3.82 3.25
C ASP A 58 11.10 -4.43 3.09
N ALA A 59 10.66 -5.20 4.07
CA ALA A 59 9.32 -5.75 4.07
C ALA A 59 8.80 -5.92 5.50
N THR A 60 7.48 -5.89 5.65
CA THR A 60 6.80 -6.30 6.89
C THR A 60 5.42 -6.85 6.54
N ALA A 61 4.78 -7.60 7.45
CA ALA A 61 3.43 -8.11 7.23
C ALA A 61 2.41 -7.26 7.99
N TRP A 62 1.26 -7.04 7.37
CA TRP A 62 0.04 -6.51 8.00
C TRP A 62 -0.95 -7.62 8.30
N SER A 63 -0.99 -8.63 7.45
CA SER A 63 -1.89 -9.77 7.52
C SER A 63 -1.12 -11.09 7.41
N ALA A 64 -1.79 -12.21 7.67
CA ALA A 64 -1.25 -13.54 7.43
C ALA A 64 -2.37 -14.50 6.98
N PRO A 65 -2.05 -15.52 6.16
CA PRO A 65 -3.03 -16.49 5.70
C PRO A 65 -3.58 -17.32 6.88
N ALA A 66 -4.78 -17.84 6.74
CA ALA A 66 -5.54 -18.49 7.79
C ALA A 66 -4.83 -19.67 8.50
N TRP A 67 -3.92 -20.36 7.82
CA TRP A 67 -3.17 -21.45 8.43
C TRP A 67 -2.11 -20.98 9.46
N VAL A 68 -1.74 -19.71 9.43
CA VAL A 68 -0.94 -19.03 10.47
C VAL A 68 -1.91 -18.63 11.58
N LYS A 69 -1.95 -19.38 12.66
CA LYS A 69 -2.99 -19.18 13.69
C LYS A 69 -2.77 -17.95 14.59
N HIS A 70 -1.53 -17.46 14.70
CA HIS A 70 -1.17 -16.29 15.50
C HIS A 70 -0.02 -15.54 14.84
N PHE A 71 -0.06 -14.21 14.85
CA PHE A 71 1.05 -13.38 14.37
C PHE A 71 2.38 -13.68 15.10
N TRP A 72 2.31 -14.01 16.38
CA TRP A 72 3.47 -14.27 17.23
C TRP A 72 3.70 -15.77 17.37
N SER A 73 3.96 -16.45 16.25
CA SER A 73 4.08 -17.90 16.20
C SER A 73 5.27 -18.38 15.36
N GLN A 74 5.65 -19.65 15.54
CA GLN A 74 6.63 -20.30 14.67
C GLN A 74 6.12 -20.37 13.21
N GLU A 75 4.82 -20.59 13.01
CA GLU A 75 4.21 -20.60 11.68
C GLU A 75 4.41 -19.27 10.96
N MET A 76 4.30 -18.16 11.66
CA MET A 76 4.56 -16.83 11.06
C MET A 76 6.05 -16.66 10.71
N ALA A 77 6.96 -17.13 11.56
CA ALA A 77 8.38 -17.10 11.25
C ALA A 77 8.74 -17.99 10.03
N ASP A 78 8.13 -19.17 9.94
CA ASP A 78 8.27 -20.06 8.78
C ASP A 78 7.64 -19.45 7.51
N TYR A 79 6.54 -18.73 7.65
CA TYR A 79 5.89 -18.00 6.56
C TYR A 79 6.81 -16.93 5.97
N TYR A 80 7.43 -16.10 6.82
CA TYR A 80 8.44 -15.14 6.38
C TYR A 80 9.63 -15.81 5.68
N ALA A 81 10.15 -16.89 6.27
CA ALA A 81 11.27 -17.62 5.68
C ALA A 81 10.92 -18.24 4.32
N SER A 82 9.69 -18.73 4.16
CA SER A 82 9.17 -19.21 2.89
C SER A 82 9.09 -18.11 1.83
N TRP A 83 8.53 -16.95 2.19
CA TRP A 83 8.46 -15.80 1.30
C TRP A 83 9.84 -15.33 0.85
N LEU A 84 10.80 -15.25 1.77
CA LEU A 84 12.19 -14.92 1.46
C LEU A 84 12.87 -15.95 0.56
N THR A 85 12.55 -17.23 0.73
CA THR A 85 13.03 -18.29 -0.16
C THR A 85 12.54 -18.07 -1.60
N GLY A 86 11.25 -17.76 -1.78
CA GLY A 86 10.71 -17.40 -3.10
C GLY A 86 11.35 -16.17 -3.70
N LEU A 87 11.59 -15.13 -2.88
CA LEU A 87 12.28 -13.92 -3.32
C LEU A 87 13.68 -14.23 -3.87
N ARG A 88 14.44 -15.06 -3.16
CA ARG A 88 15.80 -15.46 -3.54
C ARG A 88 15.81 -16.41 -4.73
N GLU A 89 15.09 -17.52 -4.65
CA GLU A 89 15.24 -18.64 -5.60
C GLU A 89 14.49 -18.41 -6.91
N ILE A 90 13.34 -17.73 -6.87
CA ILE A 90 12.50 -17.53 -8.06
C ILE A 90 12.75 -16.15 -8.67
N HIS A 91 12.97 -15.11 -7.83
CA HIS A 91 13.10 -13.73 -8.32
C HIS A 91 14.53 -13.22 -8.30
N GLY A 92 15.49 -13.98 -7.74
CA GLY A 92 16.91 -13.61 -7.74
C GLY A 92 17.22 -12.36 -6.92
N LEU A 93 16.40 -12.05 -5.92
CA LEU A 93 16.54 -10.88 -5.07
C LEU A 93 16.82 -11.27 -3.62
N GLU A 94 17.54 -10.40 -2.92
CA GLU A 94 17.74 -10.48 -1.48
C GLU A 94 17.05 -9.31 -0.79
N LEU A 95 16.47 -9.57 0.36
CA LEU A 95 15.91 -8.54 1.24
C LEU A 95 17.00 -8.01 2.17
N ASP A 96 17.06 -6.69 2.35
CA ASP A 96 18.03 -6.06 3.26
C ASP A 96 17.50 -5.97 4.69
N ALA A 97 16.20 -5.76 4.86
CA ALA A 97 15.58 -5.60 6.17
C ALA A 97 14.19 -6.24 6.23
N LEU A 98 13.76 -6.61 7.44
CA LEU A 98 12.45 -7.21 7.70
C LEU A 98 11.90 -6.70 9.03
N GLY A 99 10.67 -6.19 9.03
CA GLY A 99 9.92 -5.84 10.23
C GLY A 99 9.28 -7.07 10.88
N CYS A 100 9.14 -7.04 12.21
CA CYS A 100 8.52 -8.15 12.94
C CYS A 100 7.02 -8.28 12.60
N HIS A 101 6.29 -7.19 12.62
CA HIS A 101 4.89 -7.08 12.23
C HIS A 101 4.43 -5.62 12.29
N ASN A 102 3.49 -5.23 11.44
CA ASN A 102 2.95 -3.88 11.45
C ASN A 102 1.87 -3.70 12.53
N GLU A 103 2.08 -2.77 13.47
CA GLU A 103 1.09 -2.21 14.42
C GLU A 103 0.26 -3.22 15.25
N LYS A 104 0.85 -4.33 15.64
CA LYS A 104 0.17 -5.35 16.48
C LYS A 104 0.79 -5.51 17.88
N GLY A 105 1.41 -4.45 18.39
CA GLY A 105 2.17 -4.51 19.63
C GLY A 105 3.56 -5.12 19.43
N TYR A 106 4.10 -5.74 20.45
CA TYR A 106 5.42 -6.38 20.38
C TYR A 106 5.45 -7.71 21.12
N SER A 107 6.22 -8.64 20.54
CA SER A 107 6.52 -9.93 21.15
C SER A 107 8.01 -10.18 21.09
N TYR A 108 8.64 -10.18 22.26
CA TYR A 108 10.09 -10.44 22.38
C TYR A 108 10.44 -11.86 21.97
N ASP A 109 9.63 -12.81 22.38
CA ASP A 109 9.81 -14.23 22.03
C ASP A 109 9.69 -14.46 20.53
N PHE A 110 8.77 -13.74 19.86
CA PHE A 110 8.66 -13.83 18.41
C PHE A 110 9.87 -13.23 17.70
N ALA A 111 10.36 -12.07 18.11
CA ALA A 111 11.56 -11.48 17.52
C ALA A 111 12.76 -12.42 17.60
N LYS A 112 12.96 -13.08 18.75
CA LYS A 112 13.99 -14.10 18.95
C LYS A 112 13.75 -15.34 18.08
N THR A 113 12.50 -15.82 18.02
CA THR A 113 12.09 -16.96 17.19
C THR A 113 12.33 -16.68 15.71
N LEU A 114 11.87 -15.51 15.22
CA LEU A 114 12.08 -15.09 13.84
C LEU A 114 13.58 -15.01 13.52
N ARG A 115 14.39 -14.42 14.39
CA ARG A 115 15.85 -14.35 14.18
C ARG A 115 16.50 -15.74 14.09
N ARG A 116 16.13 -16.68 14.97
CA ARG A 116 16.62 -18.07 14.90
C ARG A 116 16.20 -18.74 13.59
N THR A 117 14.93 -18.66 13.25
CA THR A 117 14.39 -19.23 12.00
C THR A 117 15.11 -18.69 10.77
N LEU A 118 15.30 -17.37 10.68
CA LEU A 118 16.04 -16.74 9.58
C LEU A 118 17.49 -17.24 9.51
N ASN A 119 18.17 -17.37 10.63
CA ASN A 119 19.54 -17.89 10.68
C ASN A 119 19.63 -19.34 10.19
N GLU A 120 18.72 -20.20 10.63
CA GLU A 120 18.65 -21.61 10.26
C GLU A 120 18.31 -21.79 8.76
N ARG A 121 17.52 -20.91 8.20
CA ARG A 121 17.14 -20.92 6.78
C ARG A 121 18.12 -20.18 5.86
N GLY A 122 19.26 -19.69 6.39
CA GLY A 122 20.31 -19.05 5.61
C GLY A 122 20.08 -17.55 5.31
N PHE A 123 19.22 -16.88 6.10
CA PHE A 123 18.90 -15.45 5.98
C PHE A 123 19.52 -14.62 7.14
N LYS A 124 20.72 -14.97 7.56
CA LYS A 124 21.43 -14.36 8.70
C LYS A 124 21.73 -12.86 8.52
N ASP A 125 21.88 -12.42 7.26
CA ASP A 125 22.29 -11.05 6.93
C ASP A 125 21.12 -10.07 6.87
N ILE A 126 19.88 -10.55 6.92
CA ILE A 126 18.68 -9.71 6.97
C ILE A 126 18.65 -8.94 8.30
N LYS A 127 18.51 -7.63 8.20
CA LYS A 127 18.40 -6.71 9.33
C LYS A 127 16.98 -6.74 9.88
N LEU A 128 16.77 -7.48 10.97
CA LEU A 128 15.48 -7.50 11.64
C LEU A 128 15.28 -6.20 12.41
N HIS A 129 14.10 -5.58 12.27
CA HIS A 129 13.74 -4.39 13.02
C HIS A 129 12.39 -4.57 13.74
N GLY A 130 12.18 -3.82 14.76
CA GLY A 130 10.95 -3.90 15.56
C GLY A 130 10.78 -2.71 16.50
N PHE A 131 9.54 -2.43 16.83
CA PHE A 131 8.34 -3.26 16.52
C PHE A 131 7.26 -2.52 15.72
N ASP A 132 7.58 -1.48 14.98
CA ASP A 132 6.69 -0.82 14.01
C ASP A 132 5.30 -0.43 14.56
N ASN A 133 5.28 0.05 15.82
CA ASN A 133 4.07 0.55 16.46
C ASN A 133 4.01 2.07 16.43
N TRP A 134 2.82 2.60 16.64
CA TRP A 134 2.55 4.02 16.78
C TRP A 134 2.12 4.39 18.22
N GLY A 135 1.87 5.67 18.47
CA GLY A 135 1.45 6.16 19.78
C GLY A 135 2.62 6.46 20.74
N GLU A 136 2.28 6.87 21.95
CA GLU A 136 3.28 7.31 22.95
C GLU A 136 4.13 6.15 23.49
N SER A 137 3.53 4.96 23.60
CA SER A 137 4.20 3.75 24.13
C SER A 137 5.03 2.97 23.10
N LYS A 138 5.08 3.43 21.86
CA LYS A 138 5.71 2.71 20.73
C LYS A 138 7.16 2.27 20.94
N MET A 139 7.88 2.89 21.88
CA MET A 139 9.27 2.60 22.18
C MET A 139 9.50 2.15 23.63
N ASP A 140 8.46 1.78 24.37
CA ASP A 140 8.59 1.36 25.78
C ASP A 140 9.42 0.08 25.94
N PHE A 141 9.43 -0.78 24.91
CA PHE A 141 10.25 -2.01 24.85
C PHE A 141 11.77 -1.76 24.98
N LEU A 142 12.24 -0.54 24.77
CA LEU A 142 13.67 -0.21 24.90
C LEU A 142 14.23 -0.51 26.28
N ASN A 143 13.42 -0.30 27.33
CA ASN A 143 13.84 -0.57 28.70
C ASN A 143 14.05 -2.07 28.92
N ASP A 144 13.14 -2.91 28.43
CA ASP A 144 13.27 -4.36 28.54
C ASP A 144 14.41 -4.90 27.67
N MET A 145 14.54 -4.37 26.44
CA MET A 145 15.60 -4.74 25.52
C MET A 145 17.00 -4.43 26.07
N ARG A 146 17.14 -3.40 26.90
CA ARG A 146 18.40 -3.07 27.57
C ARG A 146 18.88 -4.22 28.47
N GLU A 147 17.95 -4.93 29.13
CA GLU A 147 18.24 -6.05 30.03
C GLU A 147 18.25 -7.42 29.31
N ASP A 148 17.58 -7.53 28.16
CA ASP A 148 17.46 -8.75 27.38
C ASP A 148 18.48 -8.81 26.24
N THR A 149 19.60 -9.49 26.47
CA THR A 149 20.69 -9.61 25.50
C THR A 149 20.25 -10.35 24.23
N GLU A 150 19.44 -11.42 24.35
CA GLU A 150 18.97 -12.18 23.19
C GLU A 150 18.05 -11.34 22.29
N LEU A 151 17.14 -10.55 22.88
CA LEU A 151 16.32 -9.61 22.12
C LEU A 151 17.18 -8.54 21.43
N ARG A 152 18.15 -8.02 22.16
CA ARG A 152 19.09 -7.03 21.63
C ARG A 152 19.89 -7.58 20.44
N ASP A 153 20.32 -8.83 20.50
CA ASP A 153 21.04 -9.49 19.41
C ASP A 153 20.12 -9.87 18.24
N ALA A 154 18.85 -10.15 18.51
CA ALA A 154 17.86 -10.47 17.49
C ALA A 154 17.53 -9.27 16.59
N LEU A 155 17.39 -8.07 17.16
CA LEU A 155 17.03 -6.85 16.43
C LEU A 155 18.28 -6.08 16.02
N TYR A 156 18.40 -5.80 14.71
CA TYR A 156 19.43 -4.90 14.18
C TYR A 156 19.11 -3.44 14.53
N ALA A 157 17.86 -3.02 14.32
CA ALA A 157 17.40 -1.66 14.57
C ALA A 157 16.16 -1.66 15.47
N VAL A 158 15.98 -0.57 16.20
CA VAL A 158 14.73 -0.26 16.89
C VAL A 158 13.88 0.63 15.99
N SER A 159 12.63 0.24 15.77
CA SER A 159 11.75 0.93 14.82
C SER A 159 10.38 1.22 15.40
N ALA A 160 9.79 2.31 14.94
CA ALA A 160 8.42 2.68 15.23
C ALA A 160 7.92 3.70 14.19
N HIS A 161 6.62 4.02 14.23
CA HIS A 161 5.95 4.91 13.30
C HIS A 161 5.84 6.35 13.83
N THR A 162 5.49 7.28 12.94
CA THR A 162 4.98 8.63 13.22
C THR A 162 5.90 9.49 14.11
N PHE A 163 7.21 9.48 13.87
CA PHE A 163 8.13 10.33 14.63
C PHE A 163 7.92 11.82 14.36
N SER A 164 7.34 12.18 13.22
CA SER A 164 6.98 13.57 12.91
C SER A 164 5.83 14.09 13.78
N GLU A 165 4.97 13.20 14.29
CA GLU A 165 3.87 13.55 15.20
C GLU A 165 4.27 13.36 16.66
N ILE A 166 4.87 12.23 16.98
CA ILE A 166 5.31 11.85 18.33
C ILE A 166 6.80 11.47 18.27
N PRO A 167 7.71 12.44 18.38
CA PRO A 167 9.14 12.17 18.35
C PRO A 167 9.59 11.38 19.59
N LEU A 168 10.74 10.71 19.48
CA LEU A 168 11.34 10.06 20.63
C LEU A 168 11.73 11.08 21.72
N THR A 169 11.58 10.67 22.96
CA THR A 169 12.15 11.43 24.07
C THR A 169 13.68 11.34 24.07
N ALA A 170 14.34 12.30 24.71
CA ALA A 170 15.80 12.26 24.84
C ALA A 170 16.29 11.01 25.57
N GLU A 171 15.49 10.48 26.50
CA GLU A 171 15.79 9.24 27.23
C GLU A 171 15.69 8.02 26.31
N GLN A 172 14.61 7.86 25.55
CA GLN A 172 14.44 6.76 24.59
C GLN A 172 15.58 6.74 23.56
N ARG A 173 15.90 7.90 23.00
CA ARG A 173 17.03 8.06 22.09
C ARG A 173 18.36 7.62 22.75
N ALA A 174 18.65 8.11 23.96
CA ALA A 174 19.88 7.78 24.68
C ALA A 174 20.00 6.27 25.00
N ILE A 175 18.89 5.60 25.33
CA ILE A 175 18.84 4.14 25.55
C ILE A 175 19.21 3.40 24.26
N ALA A 176 18.62 3.74 23.13
CA ALA A 176 18.90 3.11 21.84
C ALA A 176 20.38 3.33 21.42
N GLU A 177 20.88 4.57 21.55
CA GLU A 177 22.27 4.92 21.26
C GLU A 177 23.26 4.17 22.16
N ALA A 178 22.97 4.04 23.46
CA ALA A 178 23.80 3.30 24.41
C ALA A 178 23.88 1.80 24.08
N MET A 179 22.82 1.23 23.50
CA MET A 179 22.82 -0.15 22.98
C MET A 179 23.49 -0.27 21.60
N GLY A 180 23.90 0.82 20.98
CA GLY A 180 24.45 0.84 19.62
C GLY A 180 23.43 0.48 18.53
N LYS A 181 22.14 0.67 18.78
CA LYS A 181 21.08 0.34 17.83
C LYS A 181 20.70 1.54 16.96
N PRO A 182 20.68 1.37 15.62
CA PRO A 182 20.06 2.36 14.74
C PRO A 182 18.59 2.56 15.12
N ILE A 183 18.13 3.79 14.99
CA ILE A 183 16.73 4.18 15.19
C ILE A 183 16.12 4.40 13.80
N TRP A 184 15.01 3.72 13.50
CA TRP A 184 14.31 3.80 12.24
C TRP A 184 12.87 4.27 12.46
N ASN A 185 12.46 5.28 11.70
CA ASN A 185 11.05 5.62 11.52
C ASN A 185 10.54 4.78 10.35
N SER A 186 9.92 3.65 10.68
CA SER A 186 9.51 2.65 9.70
C SER A 186 8.21 3.01 8.97
N GLU A 187 7.47 4.02 9.47
CA GLU A 187 6.33 4.62 8.76
C GLU A 187 6.05 6.03 9.29
N ASP A 188 5.97 7.00 8.41
CA ASP A 188 5.58 8.37 8.75
C ASP A 188 4.44 8.85 7.84
N HIS A 189 3.67 9.82 8.28
CA HIS A 189 2.48 10.33 7.60
C HIS A 189 2.56 11.84 7.40
N ILE A 190 2.71 12.28 6.16
CA ILE A 190 2.80 13.70 5.83
C ILE A 190 1.57 14.12 5.02
N TYR A 191 0.40 14.16 5.66
CA TYR A 191 -0.89 14.50 5.03
C TYR A 191 -0.99 15.98 4.65
N LYS A 192 -0.17 16.42 3.68
CA LYS A 192 -0.11 17.78 3.14
C LYS A 192 -0.15 17.73 1.61
N LYS A 193 -0.52 18.86 0.99
CA LYS A 193 -0.64 19.00 -0.47
C LYS A 193 0.37 19.98 -1.03
N GLY A 194 0.70 19.82 -2.30
CA GLY A 194 1.48 20.75 -3.07
C GLY A 194 2.84 21.03 -2.45
N PHE A 195 3.28 22.27 -2.51
CA PHE A 195 4.54 22.69 -1.93
C PHE A 195 4.58 22.53 -0.40
N ASP A 196 3.44 22.60 0.29
CA ASP A 196 3.40 22.36 1.74
C ASP A 196 3.76 20.90 2.07
N CYS A 197 3.38 19.93 1.21
CA CYS A 197 3.83 18.55 1.33
C CYS A 197 5.34 18.43 1.10
N LEU A 198 5.87 19.00 0.01
CA LEU A 198 7.29 18.99 -0.31
C LEU A 198 8.16 19.46 0.86
N ILE A 199 7.88 20.65 1.37
CA ILE A 199 8.69 21.23 2.48
C ILE A 199 8.49 20.47 3.79
N SER A 200 7.28 19.91 4.03
CA SER A 200 7.01 19.11 5.22
C SER A 200 7.75 17.79 5.22
N ILE A 201 7.93 17.14 4.06
CA ILE A 201 8.76 15.93 3.92
C ILE A 201 10.20 16.23 4.34
N VAL A 202 10.78 17.31 3.81
CA VAL A 202 12.17 17.67 4.16
C VAL A 202 12.31 18.02 5.63
N LYS A 203 11.33 18.78 6.18
CA LYS A 203 11.26 19.09 7.61
C LYS A 203 11.19 17.80 8.46
N ALA A 204 10.30 16.90 8.10
CA ALA A 204 10.13 15.63 8.80
C ALA A 204 11.45 14.85 8.81
N PHE A 205 12.13 14.72 7.68
CA PHE A 205 13.40 13.99 7.56
C PHE A 205 14.49 14.64 8.42
N ASN A 206 14.62 15.97 8.37
CA ASN A 206 15.59 16.68 9.20
C ASN A 206 15.30 16.50 10.70
N GLU A 207 14.07 16.76 11.13
CA GLU A 207 13.69 16.71 12.54
C GLU A 207 13.70 15.28 13.10
N ASN A 208 13.34 14.26 12.30
CA ASN A 208 13.46 12.86 12.70
C ASN A 208 14.90 12.53 13.13
N TYR A 209 15.91 13.04 12.41
CA TYR A 209 17.29 12.87 12.84
C TYR A 209 17.65 13.78 14.03
N ILE A 210 17.39 15.08 13.93
CA ILE A 210 17.81 16.05 14.94
C ILE A 210 17.22 15.72 16.32
N VAL A 211 15.95 15.37 16.39
CA VAL A 211 15.24 15.08 17.63
C VAL A 211 15.36 13.63 18.04
N SER A 212 14.96 12.72 17.14
CA SER A 212 14.81 11.29 17.45
C SER A 212 16.04 10.45 17.13
N GLY A 213 17.02 10.96 16.38
CA GLY A 213 18.20 10.22 15.95
C GLY A 213 17.92 9.19 14.85
N ALA A 214 16.77 9.29 14.17
CA ALA A 214 16.40 8.35 13.13
C ALA A 214 17.31 8.47 11.91
N THR A 215 17.81 7.33 11.45
CA THR A 215 18.75 7.23 10.32
C THR A 215 18.14 6.54 9.09
N LYS A 216 16.92 6.03 9.18
CA LYS A 216 16.07 5.56 8.10
C LYS A 216 14.66 6.07 8.35
N ILE A 217 14.03 6.58 7.31
CA ILE A 217 12.69 7.15 7.37
C ILE A 217 11.93 6.64 6.17
N ILE A 218 10.85 5.93 6.41
CA ILE A 218 9.88 5.48 5.40
C ILE A 218 8.64 6.35 5.55
N ASN A 219 8.18 6.95 4.48
CA ASN A 219 6.93 7.69 4.47
C ASN A 219 5.84 6.85 3.79
N TRP A 220 4.69 6.75 4.43
CA TRP A 220 3.54 6.03 3.90
C TRP A 220 2.59 7.04 3.25
N TYR A 221 2.23 6.85 2.02
CA TYR A 221 2.70 5.93 1.01
C TYR A 221 3.13 6.71 -0.23
N ASP A 222 3.96 6.10 -1.08
CA ASP A 222 4.61 6.86 -2.16
C ASP A 222 3.84 6.86 -3.47
N ILE A 223 3.09 5.79 -3.76
CA ILE A 223 2.34 5.61 -5.00
C ILE A 223 0.92 5.19 -4.63
N ALA A 224 -0.05 5.93 -5.12
CA ALA A 224 -1.46 5.66 -4.90
C ALA A 224 -2.18 5.40 -6.21
N GLY A 225 -2.78 4.21 -6.36
CA GLY A 225 -3.81 3.93 -7.35
C GLY A 225 -5.16 4.18 -6.68
N VAL A 226 -5.71 5.37 -6.88
CA VAL A 226 -6.88 5.80 -6.12
C VAL A 226 -8.12 5.64 -6.98
N TYR A 227 -8.93 4.70 -6.61
CA TYR A 227 -10.35 4.87 -6.83
C TYR A 227 -10.83 6.02 -5.94
N PRO A 228 -11.75 6.92 -6.39
CA PRO A 228 -12.16 8.10 -5.63
C PRO A 228 -12.80 7.82 -4.25
N LEU A 229 -12.83 6.57 -3.86
CA LEU A 229 -13.47 6.02 -2.67
C LEU A 229 -12.46 5.63 -1.58
N GLU A 230 -11.19 5.96 -1.80
CA GLU A 230 -10.09 5.70 -0.88
C GLU A 230 -10.33 6.37 0.48
N PRO A 231 -10.35 5.63 1.61
CA PRO A 231 -10.60 6.19 2.94
C PRO A 231 -9.44 6.98 3.50
N TYR A 232 -8.22 6.75 2.99
CA TYR A 232 -7.03 7.47 3.42
C TYR A 232 -6.64 8.54 2.42
N SER A 233 -6.08 9.64 2.91
CA SER A 233 -5.61 10.70 2.04
C SER A 233 -4.36 10.26 1.26
N CYS A 234 -4.41 10.37 -0.05
CA CYS A 234 -3.24 10.19 -0.93
C CYS A 234 -2.36 11.43 -1.03
N ASP A 235 -2.55 12.41 -0.15
CA ASP A 235 -1.81 13.68 -0.18
C ASP A 235 -0.28 13.52 -0.08
N PRO A 236 0.28 12.56 0.70
CA PRO A 236 1.73 12.37 0.77
C PRO A 236 2.33 11.67 -0.45
N ALA A 237 1.52 11.07 -1.31
CA ALA A 237 2.03 10.29 -2.44
C ALA A 237 2.79 11.15 -3.46
N MET A 238 3.86 10.59 -4.00
CA MET A 238 4.62 11.18 -5.12
C MET A 238 3.87 11.04 -6.45
N LEU A 239 3.17 9.93 -6.61
CA LEU A 239 2.41 9.57 -7.81
C LEU A 239 1.00 9.15 -7.42
N VAL A 240 0.00 9.68 -8.13
CA VAL A 240 -1.41 9.35 -7.91
C VAL A 240 -2.08 9.05 -9.23
N ALA A 241 -2.75 7.91 -9.35
CA ALA A 241 -3.54 7.53 -10.50
C ALA A 241 -5.02 7.48 -10.14
N HIS A 242 -5.80 8.48 -10.55
CA HIS A 242 -7.25 8.52 -10.32
C HIS A 242 -8.03 7.57 -11.24
N GLU A 243 -7.57 7.45 -12.48
CA GLU A 243 -8.09 6.52 -13.48
C GLU A 243 -6.99 5.56 -13.95
N PRO A 244 -6.55 4.62 -13.07
CA PRO A 244 -5.39 3.76 -13.36
C PRO A 244 -5.53 2.91 -14.63
N TRP A 245 -6.76 2.54 -15.00
CA TRP A 245 -7.04 1.81 -16.24
C TRP A 245 -6.66 2.57 -17.51
N SER A 246 -6.60 3.91 -17.48
CA SER A 246 -6.20 4.77 -18.61
C SER A 246 -4.68 4.87 -18.77
N GLY A 247 -3.93 4.44 -17.77
CA GLY A 247 -2.49 4.67 -17.65
C GLY A 247 -2.14 6.10 -17.23
N ASN A 248 -3.12 6.97 -16.98
CA ASN A 248 -2.89 8.33 -16.49
C ASN A 248 -2.43 8.32 -15.03
N TYR A 249 -1.52 9.21 -14.71
CA TYR A 249 -1.11 9.49 -13.34
C TYR A 249 -0.68 10.96 -13.19
N GLU A 250 -0.80 11.45 -11.99
CA GLU A 250 -0.33 12.77 -11.57
C GLU A 250 1.00 12.63 -10.84
N VAL A 251 1.98 13.45 -11.20
CA VAL A 251 3.25 13.60 -10.46
C VAL A 251 3.10 14.79 -9.51
N ARG A 252 3.16 14.53 -8.22
CA ARG A 252 2.94 15.55 -7.20
C ARG A 252 4.24 16.16 -6.68
N GLU A 253 4.16 17.33 -6.10
CA GLU A 253 5.29 18.10 -5.58
C GLU A 253 6.09 17.34 -4.52
N ALA A 254 5.45 16.40 -3.81
CA ALA A 254 6.09 15.50 -2.85
C ALA A 254 7.38 14.87 -3.41
N ILE A 255 7.39 14.47 -4.69
CA ILE A 255 8.57 13.86 -5.35
C ILE A 255 9.84 14.72 -5.20
N TRP A 256 9.68 16.04 -5.20
CA TRP A 256 10.83 16.97 -5.07
C TRP A 256 11.30 17.10 -3.63
N GLY A 257 10.44 16.87 -2.64
CA GLY A 257 10.83 16.74 -1.24
C GLY A 257 11.79 15.57 -1.06
N TYR A 258 11.45 14.40 -1.60
CA TYR A 258 12.33 13.23 -1.61
C TYR A 258 13.61 13.47 -2.41
N ALA A 259 13.52 14.15 -3.57
CA ALA A 259 14.68 14.43 -4.40
C ALA A 259 15.76 15.28 -3.70
N HIS A 260 15.35 16.18 -2.79
CA HIS A 260 16.27 16.96 -1.96
C HIS A 260 17.12 16.11 -1.00
N TYR A 261 16.72 14.85 -0.76
CA TYR A 261 17.52 13.85 -0.06
C TYR A 261 18.10 12.80 -1.01
N GLY A 262 17.25 12.14 -1.78
CA GLY A 262 17.63 10.96 -2.56
C GLY A 262 18.67 11.22 -3.63
N GLN A 263 18.72 12.43 -4.21
CA GLN A 263 19.75 12.78 -5.19
C GLN A 263 21.02 13.38 -4.56
N PHE A 264 21.07 13.55 -3.25
CA PHE A 264 22.18 14.21 -2.54
C PHE A 264 22.86 13.34 -1.52
N THR A 265 22.28 12.19 -1.21
CA THR A 265 22.81 11.27 -0.20
C THR A 265 22.72 9.84 -0.71
N ASN A 266 23.51 8.95 -0.12
CA ASN A 266 23.45 7.51 -0.39
C ASN A 266 23.44 6.71 0.92
N ILE A 267 23.03 5.46 0.86
CA ILE A 267 23.15 4.52 1.98
C ILE A 267 24.61 4.46 2.42
N GLY A 268 24.83 4.51 3.74
CA GLY A 268 26.17 4.54 4.33
C GLY A 268 26.73 5.93 4.60
N TRP A 269 26.12 6.99 4.07
CA TRP A 269 26.48 8.35 4.48
C TRP A 269 26.14 8.58 5.95
N ARG A 270 26.91 9.47 6.57
CA ARG A 270 26.80 9.72 8.01
C ARG A 270 26.48 11.17 8.29
N TYR A 271 25.56 11.39 9.21
CA TYR A 271 25.27 12.73 9.71
C TYR A 271 26.50 13.33 10.43
N ILE A 272 26.68 14.62 10.25
CA ILE A 272 27.65 15.43 10.99
C ILE A 272 26.88 16.24 12.04
N ASN A 273 26.94 15.81 13.29
CA ASN A 273 26.10 16.38 14.36
C ASN A 273 26.24 17.90 14.49
N ASP A 274 27.46 18.44 14.41
CA ASP A 274 27.72 19.89 14.46
C ASP A 274 27.10 20.67 13.28
N GLY A 275 26.69 19.98 12.25
CA GLY A 275 25.97 20.50 11.07
C GLY A 275 24.47 20.15 11.06
N CYS A 276 23.90 19.72 12.20
CA CYS A 276 22.49 19.33 12.31
C CYS A 276 21.83 20.09 13.45
N MET A 277 20.87 20.98 13.14
CA MET A 277 20.21 21.81 14.15
C MET A 277 18.88 22.39 13.68
N ILE A 278 18.06 22.76 14.65
CA ILE A 278 16.92 23.64 14.43
C ILE A 278 17.44 25.08 14.31
N LEU A 279 16.92 25.85 13.37
CA LEU A 279 17.37 27.21 13.09
C LEU A 279 16.65 28.23 13.97
N ASP A 280 17.35 29.31 14.36
CA ASP A 280 16.86 30.34 15.32
C ASP A 280 15.53 31.01 14.91
N HIS A 281 15.30 31.15 13.61
CA HIS A 281 14.10 31.84 13.09
C HIS A 281 13.09 30.89 12.44
N GLY A 282 13.18 29.61 12.75
CA GLY A 282 12.36 28.53 12.22
C GLY A 282 13.01 27.80 11.04
N GLY A 283 12.69 26.53 10.93
CA GLY A 283 13.29 25.59 9.99
C GLY A 283 14.42 24.76 10.61
N SER A 284 15.04 23.94 9.78
CA SER A 284 16.06 22.99 10.20
C SER A 284 17.15 22.81 9.14
N ILE A 285 18.31 22.34 9.56
CA ILE A 285 19.44 22.03 8.70
C ILE A 285 20.09 20.74 9.16
N VAL A 286 20.44 19.88 8.21
CA VAL A 286 21.26 18.70 8.46
C VAL A 286 22.40 18.62 7.47
N THR A 287 23.49 17.98 7.87
CA THR A 287 24.65 17.72 7.03
C THR A 287 24.99 16.25 7.07
N LEU A 288 25.12 15.62 5.90
CA LEU A 288 25.58 14.25 5.74
C LEU A 288 26.87 14.22 4.93
N ARG A 289 27.76 13.30 5.26
CA ARG A 289 29.02 13.08 4.52
C ARG A 289 29.14 11.66 4.01
N ASN A 290 29.80 11.52 2.87
CA ASN A 290 30.37 10.26 2.44
C ASN A 290 31.66 10.00 3.25
N PRO A 291 31.74 8.93 4.06
CA PRO A 291 32.91 8.66 4.88
C PRO A 291 34.16 8.31 4.07
N GLU A 292 34.01 7.87 2.82
CA GLU A 292 35.10 7.41 1.95
C GLU A 292 35.70 8.52 1.09
N THR A 293 34.87 9.40 0.52
CA THR A 293 35.31 10.42 -0.45
C THR A 293 35.50 11.80 0.19
N GLY A 294 34.88 12.05 1.33
CA GLY A 294 34.83 13.38 1.94
C GLY A 294 33.79 14.31 1.31
N ASP A 295 32.99 13.82 0.35
CA ASP A 295 31.85 14.55 -0.16
C ASP A 295 30.80 14.76 0.94
N TYR A 296 30.07 15.85 0.85
CA TYR A 296 29.00 16.15 1.80
C TYR A 296 27.84 16.89 1.15
N SER A 297 26.69 16.77 1.79
CA SER A 297 25.47 17.47 1.42
C SER A 297 24.83 18.10 2.65
N ILE A 298 24.40 19.34 2.48
CA ILE A 298 23.66 20.11 3.46
C ILE A 298 22.22 20.21 2.93
N ILE A 299 21.25 19.80 3.75
CA ILE A 299 19.83 19.88 3.41
C ILE A 299 19.16 20.78 4.45
N ALA A 300 18.63 21.92 4.00
CA ALA A 300 17.99 22.90 4.85
C ALA A 300 16.56 23.18 4.38
N GLU A 301 15.65 23.33 5.32
CA GLU A 301 14.30 23.82 5.08
C GLU A 301 13.96 24.94 6.07
N THR A 302 13.04 25.79 5.69
CA THR A 302 12.64 26.97 6.48
C THR A 302 11.13 27.11 6.59
N LYS A 303 10.43 25.97 6.76
CA LYS A 303 8.97 25.98 6.95
C LYS A 303 8.59 26.77 8.19
N GLY A 304 7.70 27.75 8.01
CA GLY A 304 7.25 28.61 9.10
C GLY A 304 8.27 29.64 9.60
N ALA A 305 9.41 29.77 8.93
CA ALA A 305 10.37 30.82 9.29
C ALA A 305 9.77 32.22 9.12
N THR A 306 10.03 33.10 10.09
CA THR A 306 9.44 34.43 10.15
C THR A 306 10.23 35.47 9.35
N LYS A 307 11.49 35.21 9.09
CA LYS A 307 12.40 36.06 8.28
C LYS A 307 13.53 35.27 7.65
N SER A 308 14.18 35.89 6.68
CA SER A 308 15.41 35.32 6.10
C SER A 308 16.51 35.24 7.16
N GLN A 309 17.34 34.20 7.06
CA GLN A 309 18.47 33.97 7.96
C GLN A 309 19.69 33.51 7.18
N THR A 310 20.85 33.77 7.70
CA THR A 310 22.12 33.35 7.08
C THR A 310 22.85 32.41 8.03
N VAL A 311 23.24 31.27 7.48
CA VAL A 311 24.03 30.27 8.20
C VAL A 311 25.49 30.36 7.71
N ASP A 312 26.41 30.58 8.65
CA ASP A 312 27.85 30.56 8.42
C ASP A 312 28.37 29.13 8.52
N ILE A 313 28.96 28.62 7.46
CA ILE A 313 29.48 27.25 7.37
C ILE A 313 31.01 27.29 7.41
N VAL A 314 31.58 26.47 8.28
CA VAL A 314 33.02 26.18 8.33
C VAL A 314 33.20 24.71 7.98
N VAL A 315 33.88 24.44 6.87
CA VAL A 315 34.13 23.07 6.40
C VAL A 315 35.15 22.38 7.28
N GLY A 316 34.77 21.27 7.89
CA GLY A 316 35.61 20.48 8.79
C GLY A 316 36.74 19.75 8.07
N LYS A 317 37.74 19.33 8.82
CA LYS A 317 38.89 18.55 8.31
C LYS A 317 38.42 17.24 7.67
N GLY A 318 38.93 16.95 6.49
CA GLY A 318 38.62 15.71 5.75
C GLY A 318 37.38 15.79 4.87
N LEU A 319 36.74 16.95 4.79
CA LEU A 319 35.67 17.23 3.82
C LEU A 319 36.21 17.98 2.60
N ASN A 320 35.57 17.78 1.45
CA ASN A 320 35.96 18.42 0.20
C ASN A 320 35.75 19.93 0.26
N LEU A 321 36.71 20.67 -0.27
CA LEU A 321 36.65 22.14 -0.43
C LEU A 321 36.23 22.60 -1.82
N ASP A 322 35.68 21.68 -2.60
CA ASP A 322 35.25 21.92 -3.94
C ASP A 322 34.04 22.86 -4.03
N LYS A 323 33.77 23.27 -5.23
CA LYS A 323 32.55 24.01 -5.54
C LYS A 323 31.32 23.20 -5.18
N LEU A 324 30.36 23.83 -4.52
CA LEU A 324 29.10 23.25 -4.10
C LEU A 324 27.99 23.58 -5.10
N CYS A 325 27.32 22.59 -5.62
CA CYS A 325 26.08 22.80 -6.34
C CYS A 325 24.92 23.09 -5.38
N VAL A 326 24.03 23.97 -5.79
CA VAL A 326 22.88 24.39 -4.97
C VAL A 326 21.58 24.11 -5.73
N TRP A 327 20.71 23.36 -5.10
CA TRP A 327 19.36 23.10 -5.56
C TRP A 327 18.35 23.69 -4.60
N TYR A 328 17.26 24.20 -5.15
CA TYR A 328 16.33 25.07 -4.45
C TYR A 328 14.88 24.72 -4.77
N SER A 329 14.01 24.88 -3.77
CA SER A 329 12.56 24.83 -3.94
C SER A 329 11.86 25.93 -3.17
N ASP A 330 10.86 26.54 -3.79
CA ASP A 330 9.83 27.39 -3.17
C ASP A 330 8.47 27.04 -3.81
N ALA A 331 7.41 27.74 -3.40
CA ALA A 331 6.05 27.49 -3.92
C ALA A 331 5.90 27.69 -5.44
N LYS A 332 6.82 28.40 -6.09
CA LYS A 332 6.77 28.69 -7.54
C LYS A 332 7.78 27.87 -8.33
N HIS A 333 8.88 27.51 -7.70
CA HIS A 333 10.00 26.83 -8.36
C HIS A 333 10.40 25.65 -7.50
N GLN A 334 10.24 24.44 -8.02
CA GLN A 334 10.57 23.22 -7.30
C GLN A 334 11.73 22.52 -7.97
N PHE A 335 12.69 22.13 -7.14
CA PHE A 335 13.88 21.39 -7.51
C PHE A 335 14.60 21.99 -8.74
N ILE A 336 15.01 23.23 -8.61
CA ILE A 336 15.78 23.94 -9.62
C ILE A 336 17.22 24.18 -9.16
N ARG A 337 18.16 24.08 -10.10
CA ARG A 337 19.54 24.44 -9.83
C ARG A 337 19.70 25.96 -9.85
N VAL A 338 20.38 26.49 -8.84
CA VAL A 338 20.72 27.90 -8.73
C VAL A 338 22.24 28.09 -8.74
N LYS A 339 22.72 29.31 -8.46
CA LYS A 339 24.15 29.62 -8.51
C LYS A 339 24.93 28.80 -7.49
N ASP A 340 26.03 28.19 -7.97
CA ASP A 340 26.95 27.41 -7.14
C ASP A 340 27.64 28.28 -6.09
N ILE A 341 28.02 27.65 -4.98
CA ILE A 341 28.81 28.26 -3.90
C ILE A 341 30.26 27.83 -4.03
N ILE A 342 31.19 28.78 -3.90
CA ILE A 342 32.63 28.51 -3.86
C ILE A 342 33.12 28.83 -2.45
N PRO A 343 33.59 27.84 -1.66
CA PRO A 343 34.21 28.11 -0.37
C PRO A 343 35.47 28.96 -0.48
N HIS A 344 35.67 29.88 0.44
CA HIS A 344 36.92 30.65 0.57
C HIS A 344 37.55 30.32 1.93
N ASP A 345 38.75 29.83 1.93
CA ASP A 345 39.48 29.39 3.14
C ASP A 345 38.64 28.40 3.99
N GLY A 346 37.93 27.47 3.32
CA GLY A 346 37.06 26.50 3.97
C GLY A 346 35.80 27.08 4.60
N LYS A 347 35.36 28.28 4.19
CA LYS A 347 34.18 28.95 4.73
C LYS A 347 33.25 29.41 3.62
N PHE A 348 31.95 29.39 3.90
CA PHE A 348 30.92 29.97 3.03
C PHE A 348 29.64 30.28 3.84
N LYS A 349 28.70 30.95 3.19
CA LYS A 349 27.41 31.31 3.78
C LYS A 349 26.27 30.79 2.93
N ILE A 350 25.21 30.36 3.60
CA ILE A 350 23.94 30.02 2.94
C ILE A 350 22.88 31.02 3.44
N SER A 351 22.30 31.76 2.51
CA SER A 351 21.18 32.64 2.82
C SER A 351 19.87 31.92 2.57
N LEU A 352 19.12 31.66 3.62
CA LEU A 352 17.86 30.91 3.63
C LEU A 352 16.68 31.89 3.68
N LYS A 353 15.81 31.85 2.69
CA LYS A 353 14.55 32.62 2.69
C LYS A 353 13.47 31.83 3.45
N PRO A 354 12.43 32.49 3.98
CA PRO A 354 11.29 31.78 4.57
C PRO A 354 10.57 30.86 3.59
N ASN A 355 10.09 29.74 4.09
CA ASN A 355 9.33 28.73 3.33
C ASN A 355 10.03 28.26 2.06
N THR A 356 11.28 27.80 2.19
CA THR A 356 12.12 27.31 1.10
C THR A 356 12.87 26.04 1.51
N VAL A 357 13.32 25.29 0.51
CA VAL A 357 14.21 24.13 0.69
C VAL A 357 15.49 24.35 -0.12
N TYR A 358 16.62 24.00 0.48
CA TYR A 358 17.93 24.00 -0.16
C TYR A 358 18.64 22.67 0.02
N SER A 359 19.23 22.15 -1.05
CA SER A 359 20.24 21.09 -0.98
C SER A 359 21.52 21.62 -1.57
N VAL A 360 22.59 21.62 -0.78
CA VAL A 360 23.91 22.15 -1.12
C VAL A 360 24.92 21.01 -1.02
N SER A 361 25.64 20.70 -2.10
CA SER A 361 26.48 19.50 -2.14
C SER A 361 27.75 19.67 -2.96
N THR A 362 28.81 18.96 -2.56
CA THR A 362 30.01 18.77 -3.38
C THR A 362 29.78 17.73 -4.49
N THR A 363 28.76 16.88 -4.38
CA THR A 363 28.40 15.92 -5.44
C THR A 363 27.71 16.62 -6.61
N THR A 364 27.79 16.02 -7.79
CA THR A 364 27.18 16.50 -9.03
C THR A 364 26.39 15.41 -9.73
N GLY A 365 25.60 15.76 -10.74
CA GLY A 365 24.80 14.81 -11.50
C GLY A 365 23.31 14.84 -11.17
N GLN A 366 22.88 15.65 -10.20
CA GLN A 366 21.48 15.84 -9.89
C GLN A 366 20.72 16.42 -11.09
N GLN A 367 19.51 15.95 -11.31
CA GLN A 367 18.68 16.38 -12.43
C GLN A 367 17.19 16.39 -12.04
N LYS A 368 16.48 17.36 -12.60
CA LYS A 368 15.01 17.33 -12.59
C LYS A 368 14.52 16.60 -13.82
N GLY A 369 13.79 15.50 -13.63
CA GLY A 369 13.15 14.78 -14.73
C GLY A 369 12.00 15.57 -15.39
N SER A 370 11.55 15.10 -16.52
CA SER A 370 10.36 15.58 -17.22
C SER A 370 9.35 14.46 -17.38
N TYR A 371 8.08 14.80 -17.43
CA TYR A 371 6.95 13.88 -17.50
C TYR A 371 6.04 14.30 -18.65
N SER A 372 6.52 14.17 -19.88
CA SER A 372 5.79 14.59 -21.10
C SER A 372 5.00 13.47 -21.75
N ASP A 373 5.17 12.23 -21.29
CA ASP A 373 4.62 10.99 -21.85
C ASP A 373 3.52 10.36 -21.00
N ILE A 374 2.95 11.13 -20.07
CA ILE A 374 1.81 10.69 -19.27
C ILE A 374 0.58 10.55 -20.18
N PRO A 375 -0.06 9.36 -20.24
CA PRO A 375 -1.26 9.17 -21.02
C PRO A 375 -2.40 10.10 -20.59
N GLU A 376 -3.30 10.41 -21.51
CA GLU A 376 -4.49 11.19 -21.20
C GLU A 376 -5.43 10.40 -20.28
N SER A 377 -6.00 11.07 -19.27
CA SER A 377 -7.03 10.51 -18.40
C SER A 377 -8.28 10.18 -19.22
N LYS A 378 -8.85 8.99 -19.01
CA LYS A 378 -10.04 8.51 -19.71
C LYS A 378 -10.97 7.79 -18.74
N PRO A 379 -12.30 8.01 -18.87
CA PRO A 379 -13.27 7.24 -18.10
C PRO A 379 -13.14 5.74 -18.39
N PHE A 380 -13.53 4.91 -17.45
CA PHE A 380 -13.55 3.47 -17.66
C PHE A 380 -14.54 3.12 -18.79
N PRO A 381 -14.14 2.33 -19.81
CA PRO A 381 -14.97 2.05 -20.95
C PRO A 381 -16.22 1.23 -20.58
N MET A 382 -17.34 1.58 -21.20
CA MET A 382 -18.59 0.86 -21.09
C MET A 382 -19.23 0.78 -22.50
N PRO A 383 -19.65 -0.40 -23.02
CA PRO A 383 -19.70 -1.69 -22.32
C PRO A 383 -18.31 -2.30 -22.05
N TYR A 384 -18.24 -3.10 -21.01
CA TYR A 384 -17.07 -3.92 -20.68
C TYR A 384 -17.46 -5.40 -20.66
N GLU A 385 -16.64 -6.25 -21.27
CA GLU A 385 -16.85 -7.70 -21.30
C GLU A 385 -15.52 -8.40 -21.02
N GLU A 386 -15.56 -9.43 -20.15
CA GLU A 386 -14.39 -10.19 -19.74
C GLU A 386 -14.74 -11.68 -19.58
N CYS A 387 -14.09 -12.54 -20.38
CA CYS A 387 -14.25 -13.99 -20.34
C CYS A 387 -13.02 -14.72 -19.78
N PHE A 388 -11.99 -13.99 -19.40
CA PHE A 388 -10.73 -14.47 -18.81
C PHE A 388 -9.91 -15.48 -19.65
N ASP A 389 -10.42 -15.97 -20.78
CA ASP A 389 -9.79 -17.03 -21.58
C ASP A 389 -8.46 -16.63 -22.25
N TYR A 390 -8.18 -15.35 -22.36
CA TYR A 390 -6.93 -14.87 -22.95
C TYR A 390 -5.72 -14.95 -22.00
N TYR A 391 -5.92 -15.26 -20.73
CA TYR A 391 -4.84 -15.51 -19.78
C TYR A 391 -4.23 -16.91 -19.99
N ASN A 392 -3.47 -17.08 -21.07
CA ASN A 392 -2.88 -18.38 -21.41
C ASN A 392 -1.97 -18.95 -20.30
N ASP A 393 -1.22 -18.07 -19.64
CA ASP A 393 -0.41 -18.39 -18.47
C ASP A 393 -0.66 -17.35 -17.37
N PRO A 394 -1.62 -17.61 -16.46
CA PRO A 394 -1.96 -16.67 -15.40
C PRO A 394 -0.78 -16.26 -14.50
N SER A 395 0.24 -17.10 -14.38
CA SER A 395 1.42 -16.80 -13.57
C SER A 395 2.20 -15.59 -14.07
N GLN A 396 2.11 -15.25 -15.35
CA GLN A 396 2.72 -14.04 -15.93
C GLN A 396 2.06 -12.77 -15.43
N TRP A 397 0.84 -12.87 -14.91
CA TRP A 397 0.03 -11.76 -14.41
C TRP A 397 -0.12 -11.79 -12.88
N GLY A 398 0.64 -12.62 -12.19
CA GLY A 398 0.48 -12.84 -10.77
C GLY A 398 -0.86 -13.46 -10.40
N TYR A 399 -1.51 -14.15 -11.34
CA TYR A 399 -2.89 -14.68 -11.26
C TYR A 399 -3.98 -13.63 -11.11
N LEU A 400 -3.66 -12.35 -11.22
CA LEU A 400 -4.61 -11.24 -11.02
C LEU A 400 -5.35 -10.91 -12.32
N PRO A 401 -6.69 -10.73 -12.28
CA PRO A 401 -7.43 -10.16 -13.39
C PRO A 401 -7.02 -8.71 -13.64
N HIS A 402 -7.14 -8.26 -14.88
CA HIS A 402 -6.93 -6.86 -15.20
C HIS A 402 -8.10 -6.01 -14.72
N TYR A 403 -7.80 -4.77 -14.32
CA TYR A 403 -8.77 -3.73 -14.00
C TYR A 403 -9.65 -3.98 -12.77
N THR A 404 -9.47 -5.08 -12.07
CA THR A 404 -10.09 -5.32 -10.77
C THR A 404 -9.15 -4.92 -9.64
N ALA A 405 -9.71 -4.66 -8.46
CA ALA A 405 -8.94 -4.44 -7.24
C ALA A 405 -9.60 -5.19 -6.09
N ASP A 406 -8.85 -6.13 -5.51
CA ASP A 406 -9.31 -6.92 -4.37
C ASP A 406 -9.27 -6.07 -3.10
N LEU A 407 -10.39 -5.94 -2.42
CA LEU A 407 -10.50 -5.18 -1.18
C LEU A 407 -10.38 -6.10 0.04
N ILE A 408 -11.01 -7.27 -0.03
CA ILE A 408 -10.91 -8.32 0.99
C ILE A 408 -10.94 -9.66 0.25
N GLY A 409 -10.09 -10.61 0.65
CA GLY A 409 -9.90 -11.87 -0.05
C GLY A 409 -9.08 -11.73 -1.32
N CYS A 410 -8.96 -12.79 -2.10
CA CYS A 410 -8.15 -12.83 -3.32
C CYS A 410 -8.96 -13.44 -4.47
N PHE A 411 -9.03 -12.71 -5.59
CA PHE A 411 -9.75 -13.12 -6.80
C PHE A 411 -8.72 -13.44 -7.88
N GLU A 412 -8.49 -14.72 -8.12
CA GLU A 412 -7.43 -15.20 -8.99
C GLU A 412 -7.97 -15.85 -10.27
N ILE A 413 -7.22 -15.70 -11.35
CA ILE A 413 -7.46 -16.43 -12.61
C ILE A 413 -7.10 -17.90 -12.39
N VAL A 414 -8.08 -18.76 -12.59
CA VAL A 414 -7.97 -20.23 -12.45
C VAL A 414 -8.57 -20.94 -13.65
N ASP A 415 -8.33 -22.25 -13.75
CA ASP A 415 -9.07 -23.10 -14.69
C ASP A 415 -10.54 -23.18 -14.28
N ARG A 416 -11.43 -23.15 -15.27
CA ARG A 416 -12.85 -23.44 -15.02
C ARG A 416 -13.02 -24.86 -14.46
N PRO A 417 -14.01 -25.08 -13.57
CA PRO A 417 -14.28 -26.42 -13.03
C PRO A 417 -14.57 -27.50 -14.11
N ASP A 418 -15.11 -27.08 -15.26
CA ASP A 418 -15.40 -27.94 -16.41
C ASP A 418 -14.24 -28.07 -17.42
N HIS A 419 -13.09 -27.45 -17.13
CA HIS A 419 -11.90 -27.40 -17.98
C HIS A 419 -12.12 -26.78 -19.38
N SER A 420 -13.16 -25.97 -19.56
CA SER A 420 -13.49 -25.36 -20.86
C SER A 420 -12.85 -23.99 -21.10
N GLY A 421 -11.95 -23.55 -20.20
CA GLY A 421 -11.29 -22.25 -20.28
C GLY A 421 -10.82 -21.75 -18.93
N ARG A 422 -10.76 -20.44 -18.78
CA ARG A 422 -10.36 -19.72 -17.57
C ARG A 422 -11.55 -19.01 -16.94
N CYS A 423 -11.46 -18.77 -15.66
CA CYS A 423 -12.41 -17.97 -14.91
C CYS A 423 -11.71 -17.29 -13.72
N VAL A 424 -12.40 -16.47 -12.97
CA VAL A 424 -11.93 -15.92 -11.70
C VAL A 424 -12.53 -16.70 -10.55
N ARG A 425 -11.73 -16.97 -9.53
CA ARG A 425 -12.19 -17.57 -8.28
C ARG A 425 -11.78 -16.72 -7.09
N GLN A 426 -12.68 -16.56 -6.13
CA GLN A 426 -12.30 -16.14 -4.78
C GLN A 426 -11.58 -17.34 -4.12
N THR A 427 -10.27 -17.22 -3.84
CA THR A 427 -9.40 -18.36 -3.50
C THR A 427 -9.18 -18.56 -2.00
N VAL A 428 -9.47 -17.57 -1.18
CA VAL A 428 -9.26 -17.61 0.28
C VAL A 428 -10.46 -18.26 0.96
N GLY A 429 -10.32 -19.49 1.38
CA GLY A 429 -11.43 -20.32 1.91
C GLY A 429 -11.54 -20.38 3.44
N GLU A 430 -10.72 -19.64 4.17
CA GLU A 430 -10.74 -19.57 5.64
C GLU A 430 -10.52 -18.13 6.10
N HIS A 431 -10.93 -17.82 7.35
CA HIS A 431 -10.67 -16.52 7.97
C HIS A 431 -9.18 -16.27 8.15
N THR A 432 -8.68 -15.18 7.60
CA THR A 432 -7.27 -14.77 7.68
C THR A 432 -6.97 -14.01 8.97
N LEU A 433 -5.68 -13.88 9.29
CA LEU A 433 -5.24 -12.89 10.29
C LEU A 433 -5.11 -11.54 9.59
N SER A 434 -6.15 -10.73 9.62
CA SER A 434 -6.17 -9.41 8.98
C SER A 434 -5.69 -8.30 9.92
N TRP A 435 -5.05 -7.28 9.36
CA TRP A 435 -4.71 -6.05 10.08
C TRP A 435 -5.96 -5.21 10.33
N ALA A 436 -6.77 -5.00 9.30
CA ALA A 436 -8.08 -4.37 9.38
C ALA A 436 -9.17 -5.45 9.51
N PRO A 437 -10.37 -5.09 10.01
CA PRO A 437 -11.46 -6.04 10.14
C PRO A 437 -11.83 -6.73 8.83
N GLU A 438 -12.27 -7.97 8.91
CA GLU A 438 -12.79 -8.75 7.79
C GLU A 438 -14.27 -8.45 7.56
N TRP A 439 -14.68 -8.53 6.29
CA TRP A 439 -16.07 -8.56 5.84
C TRP A 439 -16.20 -9.62 4.75
N HIS A 440 -17.23 -9.58 3.94
CA HIS A 440 -17.33 -10.41 2.73
C HIS A 440 -16.14 -10.17 1.81
N HIS A 441 -15.66 -11.23 1.17
CA HIS A 441 -14.56 -11.13 0.21
C HIS A 441 -15.08 -10.56 -1.10
N TYR A 442 -14.50 -9.46 -1.57
CA TYR A 442 -14.97 -8.80 -2.78
C TYR A 442 -13.86 -8.09 -3.54
N THR A 443 -14.07 -8.01 -4.84
CA THR A 443 -13.25 -7.24 -5.77
C THR A 443 -14.10 -6.22 -6.49
N ILE A 444 -13.52 -5.08 -6.83
CA ILE A 444 -14.22 -3.97 -7.49
C ILE A 444 -13.70 -3.73 -8.89
N ILE A 445 -14.56 -3.14 -9.74
CA ILE A 445 -14.22 -2.76 -11.10
C ILE A 445 -15.05 -1.55 -11.54
N GLY A 446 -14.45 -0.68 -12.33
CA GLY A 446 -15.18 0.34 -13.07
C GLY A 446 -15.03 1.75 -12.53
N ASP A 447 -16.02 2.59 -12.80
CA ASP A 447 -16.00 4.01 -12.56
C ASP A 447 -17.08 4.43 -11.56
N SER A 448 -16.70 5.21 -10.55
CA SER A 448 -17.63 5.75 -9.54
C SER A 448 -18.71 6.68 -10.10
N ALA A 449 -18.57 7.11 -11.35
CA ALA A 449 -19.55 7.98 -12.04
C ALA A 449 -20.69 7.21 -12.73
N TRP A 450 -20.66 5.88 -12.78
CA TRP A 450 -21.69 5.08 -13.43
C TRP A 450 -23.04 5.17 -12.70
N THR A 451 -24.10 5.49 -13.45
CA THR A 451 -25.45 5.67 -12.90
C THR A 451 -26.41 4.53 -13.27
N ASP A 452 -26.77 4.43 -14.56
CA ASP A 452 -27.73 3.46 -15.07
C ASP A 452 -27.02 2.42 -15.93
N TYR A 453 -26.92 1.22 -15.38
CA TYR A 453 -26.20 0.12 -16.02
C TYR A 453 -26.67 -1.24 -15.54
N GLU A 454 -26.23 -2.28 -16.22
CA GLU A 454 -26.35 -3.67 -15.81
C GLU A 454 -24.94 -4.22 -15.56
N ILE A 455 -24.80 -5.00 -14.49
CA ILE A 455 -23.68 -5.92 -14.31
C ILE A 455 -24.21 -7.34 -14.33
N SER A 456 -23.56 -8.24 -15.06
CA SER A 456 -23.83 -9.67 -15.00
C SER A 456 -22.54 -10.47 -14.98
N ALA A 457 -22.60 -11.63 -14.33
CA ALA A 457 -21.54 -12.65 -14.35
C ALA A 457 -22.17 -14.04 -14.23
N ASP A 458 -21.54 -15.02 -14.85
CA ASP A 458 -21.82 -16.41 -14.56
C ASP A 458 -21.14 -16.75 -13.24
N VAL A 459 -21.86 -17.42 -12.34
CA VAL A 459 -21.37 -17.85 -11.03
C VAL A 459 -21.45 -19.38 -10.91
N TYR A 460 -20.44 -19.97 -10.30
CA TYR A 460 -20.42 -21.40 -9.97
C TYR A 460 -20.16 -21.54 -8.48
N LEU A 461 -21.12 -22.14 -7.78
CA LEU A 461 -21.12 -22.26 -6.34
C LEU A 461 -20.69 -23.67 -5.93
N ASN A 462 -19.73 -23.75 -4.99
CA ASN A 462 -19.52 -24.99 -4.26
C ASN A 462 -20.63 -25.19 -3.24
N PRO A 463 -20.81 -26.40 -2.67
CA PRO A 463 -21.77 -26.60 -1.59
C PRO A 463 -21.54 -25.62 -0.43
N GLN A 464 -22.62 -24.96 0.03
CA GLN A 464 -22.66 -23.91 1.04
C GLN A 464 -22.15 -22.52 0.61
N ASP A 465 -21.62 -22.38 -0.61
CA ASP A 465 -21.18 -21.09 -1.11
C ASP A 465 -22.35 -20.15 -1.41
N GLN A 466 -22.06 -18.87 -1.30
CA GLN A 466 -22.90 -17.80 -1.78
C GLN A 466 -22.03 -16.80 -2.57
N ALA A 467 -22.54 -16.36 -3.70
CA ALA A 467 -21.89 -15.36 -4.54
C ALA A 467 -22.79 -14.15 -4.77
N ALA A 468 -22.19 -13.02 -5.08
CA ALA A 468 -22.96 -11.85 -5.49
C ALA A 468 -22.29 -11.06 -6.62
N VAL A 469 -23.11 -10.37 -7.39
CA VAL A 469 -22.73 -9.23 -8.22
C VAL A 469 -23.12 -7.95 -7.52
N MET A 470 -22.22 -6.96 -7.50
CA MET A 470 -22.38 -5.70 -6.78
C MET A 470 -22.50 -4.53 -7.73
N GLY A 471 -23.18 -3.47 -7.30
CA GLY A 471 -23.27 -2.27 -8.10
C GLY A 471 -23.59 -1.00 -7.31
N ARG A 472 -23.39 0.14 -7.97
CA ARG A 472 -23.47 1.47 -7.37
C ARG A 472 -22.68 1.58 -6.06
N LEU A 473 -21.47 0.96 -6.06
CA LEU A 473 -20.54 1.05 -4.94
C LEU A 473 -20.00 2.48 -4.89
N CYS A 474 -20.43 3.24 -3.90
CA CYS A 474 -20.06 4.64 -3.72
C CYS A 474 -19.02 4.84 -2.59
N ASP A 475 -18.74 3.79 -1.84
CA ASP A 475 -17.68 3.70 -0.84
C ASP A 475 -17.23 2.22 -0.84
N VAL A 476 -15.96 1.97 -0.94
CA VAL A 476 -15.45 0.61 -1.13
C VAL A 476 -14.94 -0.03 0.16
N GLY A 477 -14.99 0.71 1.28
CA GLY A 477 -14.77 0.14 2.58
C GLY A 477 -13.44 -0.55 2.75
N SER A 478 -12.32 0.13 2.54
CA SER A 478 -11.01 -0.38 2.90
C SER A 478 -10.54 0.16 4.25
N GLY A 479 -9.46 -0.38 4.79
CA GLY A 479 -8.95 -0.02 6.10
C GLY A 479 -9.99 -0.26 7.19
N TYR A 480 -10.32 0.77 7.95
CA TYR A 480 -11.26 0.66 9.07
C TYR A 480 -12.74 0.73 8.66
N GLY A 481 -13.05 1.14 7.43
CA GLY A 481 -14.41 1.11 6.88
C GLY A 481 -14.57 -0.09 5.98
N VAL A 482 -14.74 -1.27 6.56
CA VAL A 482 -14.53 -2.56 5.89
C VAL A 482 -15.58 -3.00 4.89
N TRP A 483 -16.75 -2.39 4.88
CA TRP A 483 -17.82 -2.79 3.96
C TRP A 483 -18.06 -1.77 2.86
N ALA A 484 -18.27 -2.26 1.66
CA ALA A 484 -18.66 -1.43 0.55
C ALA A 484 -20.09 -0.91 0.73
N LYS A 485 -20.31 0.39 0.50
CA LYS A 485 -21.66 0.99 0.47
C LYS A 485 -22.22 0.91 -0.94
N GLY A 486 -23.33 0.20 -1.11
CA GLY A 486 -23.95 -0.01 -2.41
C GLY A 486 -25.01 -1.09 -2.34
N TYR A 487 -25.27 -1.72 -3.49
CA TYR A 487 -26.21 -2.82 -3.62
C TYR A 487 -25.50 -4.08 -4.09
N TYR A 488 -26.01 -5.25 -3.70
CA TYR A 488 -25.59 -6.51 -4.28
C TYR A 488 -26.72 -7.51 -4.42
N LEU A 489 -26.66 -8.30 -5.48
CA LEU A 489 -27.57 -9.41 -5.72
C LEU A 489 -26.86 -10.70 -5.36
N LYS A 490 -27.28 -11.34 -4.28
CA LYS A 490 -26.72 -12.56 -3.71
C LYS A 490 -27.53 -13.79 -4.14
N LEU A 491 -26.85 -14.87 -4.48
CA LEU A 491 -27.42 -16.18 -4.71
C LEU A 491 -26.69 -17.22 -3.86
N ASP A 492 -27.42 -18.05 -3.12
CA ASP A 492 -26.86 -19.20 -2.44
C ASP A 492 -27.02 -20.51 -3.26
N ASP A 493 -26.31 -21.55 -2.83
CA ASP A 493 -26.32 -22.88 -3.45
C ASP A 493 -27.67 -23.60 -3.38
N GLN A 494 -28.60 -23.08 -2.61
CA GLN A 494 -29.98 -23.58 -2.48
C GLN A 494 -30.96 -22.78 -3.32
N GLY A 495 -30.52 -21.73 -4.02
CA GLY A 495 -31.34 -20.89 -4.89
C GLY A 495 -32.09 -19.74 -4.19
N MET A 496 -31.73 -19.38 -2.96
CA MET A 496 -32.23 -18.12 -2.38
C MET A 496 -31.51 -16.95 -3.01
N CYS A 497 -32.25 -16.15 -3.76
CA CYS A 497 -31.76 -14.90 -4.38
C CYS A 497 -32.22 -13.72 -3.54
N SER A 498 -31.28 -12.90 -3.08
CA SER A 498 -31.53 -11.75 -2.20
C SER A 498 -30.91 -10.49 -2.78
N LEU A 499 -31.69 -9.42 -2.89
CA LEU A 499 -31.19 -8.08 -3.17
C LEU A 499 -30.95 -7.35 -1.84
N VAL A 500 -29.70 -6.97 -1.62
CA VAL A 500 -29.24 -6.41 -0.35
C VAL A 500 -28.69 -5.00 -0.61
N ILE A 501 -28.91 -4.11 0.35
CA ILE A 501 -28.23 -2.82 0.45
C ILE A 501 -27.33 -2.81 1.68
N THR A 502 -26.11 -2.30 1.53
CA THR A 502 -25.24 -1.97 2.65
C THR A 502 -25.24 -0.48 2.87
N ARG A 503 -25.43 -0.03 4.10
CA ARG A 503 -25.49 1.39 4.44
C ARG A 503 -25.13 1.69 5.88
N GLY A 504 -24.65 2.90 6.13
CA GLY A 504 -24.43 3.43 7.47
C GLY A 504 -23.34 2.69 8.25
N LYS A 505 -23.50 2.61 9.55
CA LYS A 505 -22.60 1.92 10.49
C LYS A 505 -22.97 0.47 10.65
N LEU A 506 -21.97 -0.42 10.78
CA LEU A 506 -22.20 -1.73 11.38
C LEU A 506 -22.55 -1.59 12.88
N ASP A 507 -23.43 -2.44 13.38
CA ASP A 507 -23.63 -2.61 14.82
C ASP A 507 -22.32 -3.18 15.42
N GLN A 508 -21.99 -2.78 16.65
CA GLN A 508 -20.76 -3.23 17.31
C GLN A 508 -20.62 -4.77 17.33
N LYS A 509 -21.73 -5.50 17.44
CA LYS A 509 -21.74 -6.98 17.38
C LYS A 509 -21.42 -7.57 16.00
N GLU A 510 -21.48 -6.76 14.93
CA GLU A 510 -21.17 -7.14 13.55
C GLU A 510 -19.71 -6.82 13.18
N LEU A 511 -18.99 -6.15 14.08
CA LEU A 511 -17.59 -5.81 13.87
C LEU A 511 -16.71 -7.02 14.16
N ILE A 512 -15.91 -7.38 13.18
CA ILE A 512 -14.86 -8.39 13.28
C ILE A 512 -13.55 -7.65 13.59
N GLY A 513 -12.68 -8.24 14.40
CA GLY A 513 -11.40 -7.64 14.78
C GLY A 513 -11.27 -7.41 16.29
N ASP A 514 -10.12 -6.93 16.71
CA ASP A 514 -9.86 -6.63 18.11
C ASP A 514 -10.57 -5.35 18.59
N ALA A 515 -10.59 -5.13 19.90
CA ALA A 515 -11.32 -4.01 20.51
C ALA A 515 -10.82 -2.63 20.07
N GLU A 516 -9.53 -2.50 19.74
CA GLU A 516 -8.93 -1.25 19.27
C GLU A 516 -9.39 -0.93 17.85
N GLN A 517 -9.35 -1.91 16.96
CA GLN A 517 -9.87 -1.79 15.60
C GLN A 517 -11.35 -1.45 15.60
N GLN A 518 -12.15 -2.15 16.42
CA GLN A 518 -13.56 -1.85 16.57
C GLN A 518 -13.80 -0.42 17.06
N ALA A 519 -13.01 0.06 18.02
CA ALA A 519 -13.12 1.43 18.52
C ALA A 519 -12.78 2.48 17.44
N LEU A 520 -11.76 2.24 16.62
CA LEU A 520 -11.40 3.12 15.52
C LEU A 520 -12.47 3.19 14.44
N ILE A 521 -13.08 2.04 14.10
CA ILE A 521 -14.21 1.97 13.19
C ILE A 521 -15.38 2.79 13.74
N LEU A 522 -15.76 2.56 14.99
CA LEU A 522 -16.85 3.27 15.62
C LEU A 522 -16.64 4.78 15.69
N ALA A 523 -15.39 5.23 15.86
CA ALA A 523 -15.06 6.65 15.93
C ALA A 523 -15.16 7.38 14.57
N ARG A 524 -15.00 6.65 13.45
CA ARG A 524 -15.00 7.21 12.09
C ARG A 524 -16.33 7.08 11.35
N GLN A 525 -17.31 6.43 11.95
CA GLN A 525 -18.57 6.12 11.29
C GLN A 525 -19.54 7.30 11.25
N ASP A 526 -20.41 7.28 10.22
CA ASP A 526 -21.57 8.16 10.11
C ASP A 526 -22.52 8.01 11.32
N SER A 527 -23.41 8.98 11.52
CA SER A 527 -24.41 8.94 12.60
C SER A 527 -25.50 7.90 12.40
N GLU A 528 -25.60 7.30 11.21
CA GLU A 528 -26.63 6.33 10.82
C GLU A 528 -26.20 4.91 11.22
N ILE A 529 -27.04 4.17 11.92
CA ILE A 529 -26.81 2.75 12.22
C ILE A 529 -26.78 1.99 10.89
N GLY A 530 -25.72 1.22 10.68
CA GLY A 530 -25.44 0.58 9.42
C GLY A 530 -25.63 -0.92 9.43
N GLY A 531 -25.30 -1.50 8.31
CA GLY A 531 -25.30 -2.94 8.11
C GLY A 531 -25.90 -3.34 6.77
N GLU A 532 -26.14 -4.61 6.65
CA GLU A 532 -26.76 -5.25 5.50
C GLU A 532 -28.27 -5.35 5.71
N TYR A 533 -29.03 -4.86 4.72
CA TYR A 533 -30.48 -4.91 4.75
C TYR A 533 -30.99 -5.60 3.49
N THR A 534 -31.69 -6.73 3.65
CA THR A 534 -32.37 -7.39 2.54
C THR A 534 -33.58 -6.58 2.12
N LEU A 535 -33.53 -6.02 0.91
CA LEU A 535 -34.62 -5.23 0.33
C LEU A 535 -35.70 -6.12 -0.29
N ALA A 536 -35.29 -7.22 -0.91
CA ALA A 536 -36.19 -8.23 -1.49
C ALA A 536 -35.47 -9.58 -1.56
N GLN A 537 -36.23 -10.65 -1.49
CA GLN A 537 -35.72 -12.01 -1.69
C GLN A 537 -36.75 -12.90 -2.39
N SER A 538 -36.25 -13.90 -3.10
CA SER A 538 -37.10 -14.89 -3.77
C SER A 538 -36.33 -16.21 -3.91
N LYS A 539 -37.06 -17.31 -3.77
CA LYS A 539 -36.55 -18.64 -4.09
C LYS A 539 -36.56 -18.87 -5.60
N VAL A 540 -35.45 -19.30 -6.16
CA VAL A 540 -35.31 -19.67 -7.57
C VAL A 540 -35.22 -21.18 -7.64
N GLU A 541 -36.11 -21.78 -8.39
CA GLU A 541 -36.10 -23.24 -8.59
C GLU A 541 -35.02 -23.64 -9.61
N GLY A 542 -34.47 -24.84 -9.47
CA GLY A 542 -33.47 -25.38 -10.38
C GLY A 542 -32.03 -24.97 -10.12
N ILE A 543 -31.78 -24.16 -9.10
CA ILE A 543 -30.43 -23.83 -8.66
C ILE A 543 -29.87 -25.01 -7.84
N ALA A 544 -28.65 -25.41 -8.20
CA ALA A 544 -27.92 -26.44 -7.48
C ALA A 544 -26.43 -26.10 -7.44
N PRO A 545 -25.71 -26.55 -6.41
CA PRO A 545 -24.25 -26.40 -6.38
C PRO A 545 -23.59 -27.15 -7.54
N LEU A 546 -22.39 -26.74 -7.88
CA LEU A 546 -21.55 -27.31 -8.96
C LEU A 546 -22.16 -27.14 -10.38
N GLN A 547 -22.91 -26.07 -10.56
CA GLN A 547 -23.45 -25.65 -11.84
C GLN A 547 -23.26 -24.15 -12.06
N TRP A 548 -23.13 -23.74 -13.32
CA TRP A 548 -23.07 -22.34 -13.71
C TRP A 548 -24.47 -21.74 -13.77
N HIS A 549 -24.65 -20.58 -13.15
CA HIS A 549 -25.85 -19.77 -13.17
C HIS A 549 -25.50 -18.32 -13.48
N ASN A 550 -26.31 -17.60 -14.25
CA ASN A 550 -26.06 -16.20 -14.55
C ASN A 550 -26.75 -15.31 -13.51
N LEU A 551 -26.00 -14.47 -12.84
CA LEU A 551 -26.53 -13.38 -12.02
C LEU A 551 -26.45 -12.06 -12.78
N LYS A 552 -27.55 -11.26 -12.74
CA LYS A 552 -27.56 -9.92 -13.31
C LYS A 552 -28.28 -8.94 -12.39
N LEU A 553 -27.64 -7.81 -12.15
CA LEU A 553 -28.15 -6.68 -11.38
C LEU A 553 -28.27 -5.45 -12.30
N ARG A 554 -29.47 -4.89 -12.41
CA ARG A 554 -29.79 -3.76 -13.27
C ARG A 554 -30.24 -2.56 -12.46
N PHE A 555 -29.70 -1.39 -12.81
CA PHE A 555 -30.04 -0.08 -12.26
C PHE A 555 -30.65 0.80 -13.34
N ASP A 556 -31.91 1.19 -13.16
CA ASP A 556 -32.68 2.03 -14.11
C ASP A 556 -33.39 3.13 -13.31
N GLY A 557 -32.76 4.30 -13.18
CA GLY A 557 -33.15 5.29 -12.19
C GLY A 557 -33.13 4.71 -10.79
N ASP A 558 -34.22 4.86 -10.05
CA ASP A 558 -34.38 4.31 -8.69
C ASP A 558 -34.86 2.84 -8.69
N THR A 559 -35.13 2.26 -9.86
CA THR A 559 -35.55 0.86 -9.97
C THR A 559 -34.33 -0.05 -10.04
N ILE A 560 -34.22 -0.96 -9.09
CA ILE A 560 -33.16 -1.95 -9.00
C ILE A 560 -33.77 -3.33 -9.21
N THR A 561 -33.27 -4.06 -10.19
CA THR A 561 -33.82 -5.36 -10.59
C THR A 561 -32.73 -6.43 -10.62
N GLY A 562 -32.98 -7.55 -9.96
CA GLY A 562 -32.14 -8.74 -10.00
C GLY A 562 -32.75 -9.83 -10.91
N PHE A 563 -31.85 -10.51 -11.64
CA PHE A 563 -32.19 -11.62 -12.52
C PHE A 563 -31.29 -12.80 -12.21
N VAL A 564 -31.84 -14.01 -12.30
CA VAL A 564 -31.09 -15.27 -12.27
C VAL A 564 -31.45 -16.02 -13.56
N ASP A 565 -30.46 -16.47 -14.30
CA ASP A 565 -30.60 -17.16 -15.60
C ASP A 565 -31.53 -16.43 -16.60
N GLY A 566 -31.44 -15.09 -16.59
CA GLY A 566 -32.24 -14.22 -17.44
C GLY A 566 -33.68 -13.99 -16.96
N VAL A 567 -34.11 -14.68 -15.88
CA VAL A 567 -35.47 -14.52 -15.34
C VAL A 567 -35.43 -13.45 -14.23
N LYS A 568 -36.35 -12.46 -14.33
CA LYS A 568 -36.52 -11.46 -13.27
C LYS A 568 -36.95 -12.13 -11.96
N THR A 569 -36.16 -11.96 -10.93
CA THR A 569 -36.33 -12.65 -9.64
C THR A 569 -36.78 -11.68 -8.55
N VAL A 570 -36.14 -10.52 -8.46
CA VAL A 570 -36.44 -9.50 -7.45
C VAL A 570 -36.44 -8.10 -8.09
N SER A 571 -37.23 -7.17 -7.55
CA SER A 571 -37.22 -5.78 -7.98
C SER A 571 -37.65 -4.88 -6.84
N VAL A 572 -36.98 -3.75 -6.66
CA VAL A 572 -37.30 -2.74 -5.64
C VAL A 572 -37.14 -1.35 -6.23
N THR A 573 -37.70 -0.36 -5.54
CA THR A 573 -37.38 1.06 -5.74
C THR A 573 -36.62 1.57 -4.54
N ASP A 574 -35.39 2.01 -4.76
CA ASP A 574 -34.51 2.57 -3.72
C ASP A 574 -33.60 3.63 -4.35
N SER A 575 -33.48 4.79 -3.71
CA SER A 575 -32.73 5.95 -4.21
C SER A 575 -31.53 6.30 -3.33
N LYS A 576 -31.15 5.46 -2.38
CA LYS A 576 -30.04 5.75 -1.44
C LYS A 576 -28.72 5.98 -2.19
N TYR A 577 -28.42 5.13 -3.16
CA TYR A 577 -27.22 5.25 -4.00
C TYR A 577 -27.63 5.33 -5.47
N ASN A 578 -27.26 6.40 -6.14
CA ASN A 578 -27.63 6.67 -7.53
C ASN A 578 -26.49 6.49 -8.53
N LYS A 579 -25.28 6.24 -8.06
CA LYS A 579 -24.08 5.99 -8.88
C LYS A 579 -23.03 5.19 -8.11
N GLY A 580 -22.09 4.61 -8.83
CA GLY A 580 -20.94 3.92 -8.26
C GLY A 580 -20.44 2.78 -9.12
N MET A 581 -19.37 2.16 -8.65
CA MET A 581 -18.65 1.06 -9.30
C MET A 581 -19.45 -0.24 -9.24
N ALA A 582 -18.94 -1.24 -9.96
CA ALA A 582 -19.40 -2.63 -9.88
C ALA A 582 -18.42 -3.52 -9.10
N GLY A 583 -18.81 -4.76 -8.82
CA GLY A 583 -17.94 -5.73 -8.13
C GLY A 583 -18.48 -7.14 -8.15
N LEU A 584 -17.63 -8.07 -7.69
CA LEU A 584 -17.92 -9.48 -7.47
C LEU A 584 -17.63 -9.82 -6.01
N MET A 585 -18.43 -10.71 -5.40
CA MET A 585 -18.35 -11.01 -3.98
C MET A 585 -18.55 -12.50 -3.70
N GLY A 586 -17.73 -13.06 -2.81
CA GLY A 586 -18.00 -14.29 -2.08
C GLY A 586 -18.37 -13.97 -0.63
N THR A 587 -19.48 -14.46 -0.11
CA THR A 587 -19.91 -14.11 1.24
C THR A 587 -19.09 -14.82 2.31
N VAL A 588 -19.00 -14.20 3.47
CA VAL A 588 -18.30 -14.72 4.65
C VAL A 588 -19.23 -14.63 5.84
N ASP A 589 -19.29 -15.69 6.62
CA ASP A 589 -19.90 -15.71 7.95
C ASP A 589 -19.02 -16.49 8.94
N ASP A 590 -19.37 -16.54 10.20
CA ASP A 590 -18.55 -17.17 11.26
C ASP A 590 -18.21 -18.66 11.02
N LYS A 591 -18.87 -19.32 10.07
CA LYS A 591 -18.76 -20.77 9.84
C LYS A 591 -18.18 -21.10 8.47
N HIS A 592 -18.35 -20.21 7.50
CA HIS A 592 -18.02 -20.47 6.11
C HIS A 592 -17.52 -19.23 5.39
N VAL A 593 -16.46 -19.42 4.64
CA VAL A 593 -15.91 -18.44 3.69
C VAL A 593 -16.16 -18.99 2.29
N SER A 594 -17.05 -18.34 1.55
CA SER A 594 -17.42 -18.79 0.20
C SER A 594 -16.28 -18.58 -0.79
N THR A 595 -16.06 -19.58 -1.64
CA THR A 595 -15.04 -19.56 -2.70
C THR A 595 -15.61 -19.76 -4.10
N PRO A 596 -16.59 -18.90 -4.50
CA PRO A 596 -17.26 -19.02 -5.79
C PRO A 596 -16.32 -18.74 -6.96
N TYR A 597 -16.70 -19.28 -8.13
CA TYR A 597 -16.09 -18.93 -9.40
C TYR A 597 -16.98 -17.96 -10.15
N PHE A 598 -16.36 -17.08 -10.94
CA PHE A 598 -17.03 -16.09 -11.78
C PHE A 598 -16.47 -16.14 -13.19
N ASP A 599 -17.36 -16.00 -14.18
CA ASP A 599 -16.99 -15.95 -15.58
C ASP A 599 -17.94 -15.04 -16.37
N ASN A 600 -17.57 -14.73 -17.61
CA ASN A 600 -18.40 -13.94 -18.53
C ASN A 600 -18.92 -12.63 -17.91
N LEU A 601 -18.02 -11.93 -17.20
CA LEU A 601 -18.33 -10.63 -16.59
C LEU A 601 -18.71 -9.63 -17.68
N LYS A 602 -19.90 -9.03 -17.56
CA LYS A 602 -20.39 -8.03 -18.50
C LYS A 602 -20.99 -6.85 -17.77
N ILE A 603 -20.58 -5.65 -18.18
CA ILE A 603 -21.11 -4.38 -17.69
C ILE A 603 -21.57 -3.57 -18.89
N SER A 604 -22.85 -3.18 -18.91
CA SER A 604 -23.45 -2.51 -20.06
C SER A 604 -24.32 -1.32 -19.63
N PRO A 605 -24.30 -0.20 -20.37
CA PRO A 605 -25.17 0.93 -20.08
C PRO A 605 -26.60 0.61 -20.44
N ILE A 606 -27.57 1.24 -19.76
CA ILE A 606 -28.97 1.13 -20.10
C ILE A 606 -29.38 2.31 -21.00
N GLY A 607 -30.08 2.00 -22.09
CA GLY A 607 -30.74 3.01 -22.94
C GLY A 607 -29.83 3.99 -23.68
N ARG A 608 -28.52 3.75 -23.71
CA ARG A 608 -27.56 4.55 -24.47
C ARG A 608 -26.79 3.66 -25.43
N THR A 609 -26.76 4.03 -26.70
CA THR A 609 -25.76 3.52 -27.64
C THR A 609 -24.41 4.12 -27.22
N CYS A 610 -23.46 3.30 -26.81
CA CYS A 610 -22.10 3.77 -26.58
C CYS A 610 -21.51 4.27 -27.90
N PRO A 611 -21.05 5.52 -27.97
CA PRO A 611 -20.64 6.11 -29.24
C PRO A 611 -19.34 5.56 -29.81
N ASN A 612 -18.50 4.88 -29.04
CA ASN A 612 -17.19 4.40 -29.50
C ASN A 612 -16.80 3.11 -28.81
N ASP A 613 -16.23 2.20 -29.58
CA ASP A 613 -15.50 1.02 -29.10
C ASP A 613 -14.22 1.48 -28.37
N THR A 614 -14.36 1.77 -27.09
CA THR A 614 -13.25 2.17 -26.21
C THR A 614 -12.73 0.96 -25.45
N ARG A 615 -12.47 -0.17 -26.15
CA ARG A 615 -11.88 -1.34 -25.52
C ARG A 615 -10.57 -0.95 -24.85
N LEU A 616 -10.44 -1.32 -23.58
CA LEU A 616 -9.18 -1.20 -22.89
C LEU A 616 -8.12 -2.03 -23.62
N PRO A 617 -6.89 -1.53 -23.74
CA PRO A 617 -5.84 -2.29 -24.41
C PRO A 617 -5.60 -3.59 -23.67
N ARG A 618 -5.89 -4.72 -24.34
CA ARG A 618 -5.60 -6.06 -23.81
C ARG A 618 -4.12 -6.47 -23.99
N ASN A 619 -3.32 -5.64 -24.67
CA ASN A 619 -1.88 -5.83 -24.86
C ASN A 619 -1.07 -5.23 -23.71
N ILE A 620 -1.46 -5.53 -22.48
CA ILE A 620 -0.69 -5.16 -21.29
C ILE A 620 0.49 -6.12 -21.20
N GLN A 621 1.69 -5.56 -20.96
CA GLN A 621 2.90 -6.39 -20.80
C GLN A 621 2.78 -7.26 -19.54
N PRO A 622 3.10 -8.55 -19.62
CA PRO A 622 3.14 -9.42 -18.44
C PRO A 622 4.02 -8.84 -17.34
N LEU A 623 3.62 -9.00 -16.08
CA LEU A 623 4.44 -8.63 -14.91
C LEU A 623 5.69 -9.51 -14.82
N TYR A 624 5.54 -10.80 -15.09
CA TYR A 624 6.60 -11.80 -14.98
C TYR A 624 6.92 -12.42 -16.34
N TYR A 625 8.14 -12.20 -16.81
CA TYR A 625 8.67 -12.91 -17.96
C TYR A 625 9.30 -14.21 -17.47
N HIS A 626 8.89 -15.33 -18.03
CA HIS A 626 9.60 -16.58 -17.81
C HIS A 626 11.00 -16.47 -18.42
N THR A 627 12.03 -16.55 -17.61
CA THR A 627 13.44 -16.60 -18.05
C THR A 627 13.82 -17.98 -18.63
N ALA A 628 12.86 -18.83 -18.97
CA ALA A 628 13.10 -20.14 -19.57
C ALA A 628 13.55 -20.08 -21.03
N ASP A 629 13.57 -18.91 -21.66
CA ASP A 629 14.00 -18.70 -23.04
C ASP A 629 15.24 -17.78 -23.16
N LYS A 630 16.20 -17.94 -22.24
CA LYS A 630 17.57 -17.39 -22.44
C LYS A 630 18.61 -18.45 -22.30
#